data_3664685d8bc75a97a5acf94cc2aab718
#
_entry.id   3664685d8bc75a97a5acf94cc2aab718
#
_cell.length_a   1.000
_cell.length_b   1.000
_cell.length_c   1.000
_cell.angle_alpha   90.00
_cell.angle_beta   90.00
_cell.angle_gamma   90.00
#
_symmetry.space_group_name_H-M   'P 1'
#
loop_
_entity.id
_entity.type
_entity.pdbx_description
1 polymer ?
#
loop_
_entity_poly.entity_id
_entity_poly.type
_entity_poly.pdbx_seq_one_letter_code
_entity_poly.pdbx_strand_id
1 'polypeptide(L)'
;MLNTDFYMTKKNIVFIGLFVFIITGIAATCPREEEGGNYKNLQVLSKHITDDQLERVMYGFERQLGVTCLYCHVPTKNVFPARVDFASDEKSEKKIAREMLKMTIKINKKYFKIDIDKRVLAKPAVWCKTCHRGFPVPHIQ
;
A
#
# COMPACT_ATOMS: atom_id res chain seq x y z
N MET A 1 31.72 -50.29 -28.10
CA MET A 1 32.38 -48.96 -28.24
C MET A 1 31.55 -48.15 -29.18
N LEU A 2 30.60 -47.36 -28.68
CA LEU A 2 29.80 -46.41 -29.49
C LEU A 2 30.36 -45.03 -29.25
N ASN A 3 31.14 -44.56 -30.20
CA ASN A 3 31.66 -43.20 -30.24
C ASN A 3 30.59 -42.38 -30.98
N THR A 4 29.72 -41.71 -30.26
CA THR A 4 28.80 -40.75 -30.85
C THR A 4 29.45 -39.37 -30.77
N ASP A 5 30.25 -39.06 -31.76
CA ASP A 5 30.73 -37.70 -31.98
C ASP A 5 29.53 -36.81 -32.29
N PHE A 6 29.06 -36.10 -31.25
CA PHE A 6 28.01 -35.11 -31.35
C PHE A 6 28.56 -33.87 -32.08
N TYR A 7 28.51 -33.88 -33.41
CA TYR A 7 28.89 -32.74 -34.24
C TYR A 7 27.87 -31.63 -34.11
N MET A 8 28.11 -30.73 -33.15
CA MET A 8 27.29 -29.53 -32.98
C MET A 8 27.63 -28.51 -34.08
N THR A 9 26.70 -28.31 -35.01
CA THR A 9 26.86 -27.30 -36.06
C THR A 9 26.81 -25.89 -35.45
N LYS A 10 27.55 -24.94 -36.08
CA LYS A 10 27.54 -23.51 -35.60
C LYS A 10 26.14 -22.95 -35.43
N LYS A 11 25.15 -23.37 -36.24
CA LYS A 11 23.74 -23.01 -36.10
C LYS A 11 23.14 -23.48 -34.78
N ASN A 12 23.42 -24.71 -34.36
CA ASN A 12 22.88 -25.26 -33.10
C ASN A 12 23.43 -24.52 -31.85
N ILE A 13 24.72 -24.11 -31.90
CA ILE A 13 25.33 -23.32 -30.83
C ILE A 13 24.65 -21.95 -30.69
N VAL A 14 24.34 -21.29 -31.82
CA VAL A 14 23.64 -19.99 -31.81
C VAL A 14 22.25 -20.13 -31.28
N PHE A 15 21.48 -21.18 -31.64
CA PHE A 15 20.14 -21.41 -31.13
C PHE A 15 20.14 -21.72 -29.63
N ILE A 16 21.08 -22.52 -29.13
CA ILE A 16 21.23 -22.82 -27.70
C ILE A 16 21.60 -21.55 -26.94
N GLY A 17 22.52 -20.74 -27.46
CA GLY A 17 22.91 -19.46 -26.85
C GLY A 17 21.74 -18.48 -26.77
N LEU A 18 20.92 -18.38 -27.83
CA LEU A 18 19.74 -17.51 -27.86
C LEU A 18 18.68 -17.98 -26.89
N PHE A 19 18.48 -19.30 -26.77
CA PHE A 19 17.48 -19.89 -25.85
C PHE A 19 17.87 -19.69 -24.39
N VAL A 20 19.15 -19.84 -24.05
CA VAL A 20 19.66 -19.56 -22.68
C VAL A 20 19.53 -18.09 -22.36
N PHE A 21 19.78 -17.18 -23.31
CA PHE A 21 19.63 -15.74 -23.08
C PHE A 21 18.17 -15.32 -22.83
N ILE A 22 17.21 -15.94 -23.52
CA ILE A 22 15.78 -15.69 -23.30
C ILE A 22 15.35 -16.18 -21.92
N ILE A 23 15.80 -17.37 -21.48
CA ILE A 23 15.43 -17.91 -20.16
C ILE A 23 16.02 -17.07 -19.02
N THR A 24 17.26 -16.58 -19.14
CA THR A 24 17.87 -15.72 -18.12
C THR A 24 17.25 -14.33 -18.08
N GLY A 25 16.78 -13.80 -19.22
CA GLY A 25 16.10 -12.49 -19.30
C GLY A 25 14.72 -12.48 -18.63
N ILE A 26 13.99 -13.57 -18.69
CA ILE A 26 12.63 -13.66 -18.11
C ILE A 26 12.69 -13.77 -16.56
N ALA A 27 13.74 -14.38 -16.00
CA ALA A 27 13.90 -14.51 -14.56
C ALA A 27 14.15 -13.19 -13.84
N ALA A 28 14.57 -12.13 -14.54
CA ALA A 28 14.89 -10.83 -13.96
C ALA A 28 13.67 -9.88 -13.82
N THR A 29 12.50 -10.26 -14.32
CA THR A 29 11.30 -9.40 -14.35
C THR A 29 10.17 -9.87 -13.43
N CYS A 30 10.42 -10.81 -12.51
CA CYS A 30 9.44 -11.09 -11.45
C CYS A 30 9.29 -9.85 -10.58
N PRO A 31 8.10 -9.22 -10.50
CA PRO A 31 7.85 -8.17 -9.53
C PRO A 31 8.09 -8.78 -8.15
N ARG A 32 9.05 -8.23 -7.40
CA ARG A 32 9.23 -8.59 -6.01
C ARG A 32 7.95 -8.16 -5.30
N GLU A 33 7.16 -9.10 -4.81
CA GLU A 33 6.10 -8.78 -3.87
C GLU A 33 6.79 -8.18 -2.64
N GLU A 34 6.61 -6.87 -2.44
CA GLU A 34 7.04 -6.21 -1.22
C GLU A 34 6.16 -6.76 -0.10
N GLU A 35 6.76 -7.54 0.79
CA GLU A 35 6.05 -8.05 1.98
C GLU A 35 5.57 -6.84 2.79
N GLY A 36 4.27 -6.78 3.03
CA GLY A 36 3.66 -5.73 3.86
C GLY A 36 4.22 -5.77 5.28
N GLY A 37 4.29 -4.61 5.93
CA GLY A 37 4.75 -4.49 7.31
C GLY A 37 3.88 -5.27 8.29
N ASN A 38 4.48 -5.79 9.38
CA ASN A 38 3.74 -6.45 10.45
C ASN A 38 3.07 -5.43 11.39
N TYR A 39 1.95 -4.86 10.96
CA TYR A 39 1.22 -3.86 11.73
C TYR A 39 0.21 -4.48 12.68
N LYS A 40 0.26 -4.08 13.96
CA LYS A 40 -0.55 -4.71 15.03
C LYS A 40 -2.04 -4.38 14.99
N ASN A 41 -2.45 -3.25 14.38
CA ASN A 41 -3.84 -2.77 14.52
C ASN A 41 -4.41 -2.15 13.22
N LEU A 42 -4.12 -2.74 12.07
CA LEU A 42 -4.80 -2.40 10.82
C LEU A 42 -6.17 -3.08 10.78
N GLN A 43 -7.24 -2.29 10.70
CA GLN A 43 -8.62 -2.79 10.68
C GLN A 43 -9.36 -2.51 9.37
N VAL A 44 -8.98 -1.47 8.63
CA VAL A 44 -9.65 -1.06 7.39
C VAL A 44 -8.70 -1.17 6.19
N LEU A 45 -7.45 -0.79 6.39
CA LEU A 45 -6.43 -0.91 5.36
C LEU A 45 -5.96 -2.37 5.22
N SER A 46 -5.49 -2.74 4.04
CA SER A 46 -4.95 -4.08 3.77
C SER A 46 -3.83 -4.43 4.75
N LYS A 47 -3.81 -5.67 5.24
CA LYS A 47 -2.72 -6.19 6.08
C LYS A 47 -1.41 -6.38 5.31
N HIS A 48 -1.49 -6.41 3.98
CA HIS A 48 -0.35 -6.50 3.07
C HIS A 48 0.12 -5.14 2.55
N ILE A 49 -0.34 -4.03 3.18
CA ILE A 49 0.10 -2.68 2.83
C ILE A 49 1.59 -2.52 3.14
N THR A 50 2.36 -1.97 2.20
CA THR A 50 3.78 -1.68 2.44
C THR A 50 3.94 -0.44 3.32
N ASP A 51 5.15 -0.26 3.90
CA ASP A 51 5.45 0.91 4.74
C ASP A 51 5.22 2.22 3.97
N ASP A 52 5.73 2.31 2.75
CA ASP A 52 5.54 3.46 1.87
C ASP A 52 4.08 3.75 1.54
N GLN A 53 3.29 2.70 1.34
CA GLN A 53 1.86 2.85 1.06
C GLN A 53 1.11 3.35 2.30
N LEU A 54 1.43 2.81 3.47
CA LEU A 54 0.83 3.23 4.74
C LEU A 54 1.19 4.68 5.05
N GLU A 55 2.45 5.06 4.89
CA GLU A 55 2.91 6.43 5.10
C GLU A 55 2.17 7.41 4.18
N ARG A 56 2.03 7.08 2.89
CA ARG A 56 1.25 7.90 1.95
C ARG A 56 -0.22 8.06 2.37
N VAL A 57 -0.84 7.00 2.90
CA VAL A 57 -2.22 7.07 3.40
C VAL A 57 -2.31 7.98 4.62
N MET A 58 -1.40 7.84 5.60
CA MET A 58 -1.38 8.67 6.81
C MET A 58 -1.11 10.14 6.48
N TYR A 59 -0.12 10.42 5.61
CA TYR A 59 0.13 11.77 5.12
C TYR A 59 -1.06 12.35 4.34
N GLY A 60 -1.78 11.48 3.62
CA GLY A 60 -3.04 11.85 2.98
C GLY A 60 -4.09 12.33 3.97
N PHE A 61 -4.23 11.68 5.13
CA PHE A 61 -5.14 12.13 6.18
C PHE A 61 -4.73 13.48 6.77
N GLU A 62 -3.46 13.66 7.10
CA GLU A 62 -2.95 14.92 7.62
C GLU A 62 -3.28 16.09 6.69
N ARG A 63 -3.00 15.95 5.40
CA ARG A 63 -3.25 17.01 4.41
C ARG A 63 -4.72 17.26 4.13
N GLN A 64 -5.55 16.21 4.15
CA GLN A 64 -6.97 16.33 3.79
C GLN A 64 -7.84 16.80 4.95
N LEU A 65 -7.40 16.57 6.19
CA LEU A 65 -8.12 16.94 7.42
C LEU A 65 -7.46 18.11 8.17
N GLY A 66 -6.24 18.54 7.76
CA GLY A 66 -5.52 19.62 8.44
C GLY A 66 -5.07 19.26 9.86
N VAL A 67 -4.72 18.02 10.11
CA VAL A 67 -4.34 17.50 11.43
C VAL A 67 -2.93 16.93 11.44
N THR A 68 -2.39 16.68 12.62
CA THR A 68 -1.10 15.98 12.80
C THR A 68 -1.31 14.54 13.26
N CYS A 69 -0.24 13.72 13.29
CA CYS A 69 -0.27 12.34 13.76
C CYS A 69 -0.91 12.22 15.16
N LEU A 70 -0.61 13.15 16.06
CA LEU A 70 -1.10 13.13 17.44
C LEU A 70 -2.59 13.49 17.57
N TYR A 71 -3.26 13.88 16.51
CA TYR A 71 -4.71 14.05 16.53
C TYR A 71 -5.43 12.69 16.71
N CYS A 72 -4.93 11.65 16.02
CA CYS A 72 -5.50 10.30 16.05
C CYS A 72 -4.68 9.28 16.85
N HIS A 73 -3.42 9.54 17.11
CA HIS A 73 -2.51 8.64 17.82
C HIS A 73 -2.04 9.26 19.14
N VAL A 74 -1.63 8.41 20.08
CA VAL A 74 -1.13 8.85 21.39
C VAL A 74 0.38 8.70 21.48
N PRO A 75 1.06 9.49 22.33
CA PRO A 75 2.47 9.25 22.63
C PRO A 75 2.63 7.96 23.44
N THR A 76 3.77 7.29 23.30
CA THR A 76 4.12 6.12 24.13
C THR A 76 4.27 6.55 25.59
N LYS A 77 3.71 5.72 26.52
CA LYS A 77 3.82 5.93 27.96
C LYS A 77 5.17 5.37 28.45
N ASN A 78 5.78 6.04 29.41
CA ASN A 78 6.99 5.58 30.13
C ASN A 78 8.23 5.31 29.24
N VAL A 79 8.33 5.97 28.07
CA VAL A 79 9.49 5.87 27.15
C VAL A 79 9.99 7.29 26.87
N PHE A 80 11.32 7.51 27.08
CA PHE A 80 11.95 8.78 26.75
C PHE A 80 13.08 8.57 25.72
N PRO A 81 13.13 9.36 24.65
CA PRO A 81 12.12 10.33 24.21
C PRO A 81 10.81 9.64 23.81
N ALA A 82 9.70 10.32 24.07
CA ALA A 82 8.37 9.82 23.73
C ALA A 82 8.25 9.60 22.21
N ARG A 83 7.74 8.44 21.83
CA ARG A 83 7.41 8.08 20.43
C ARG A 83 5.90 8.07 20.27
N VAL A 84 5.43 7.91 19.04
CA VAL A 84 3.99 7.78 18.77
C VAL A 84 3.60 6.31 18.83
N ASP A 85 2.58 5.99 19.63
CA ASP A 85 1.93 4.68 19.62
C ASP A 85 0.86 4.66 18.54
N PHE A 86 1.24 4.15 17.37
CA PHE A 86 0.35 4.03 16.22
C PHE A 86 -0.68 2.89 16.38
N ALA A 87 -0.47 1.96 17.31
CA ALA A 87 -1.37 0.81 17.49
C ALA A 87 -2.52 1.11 18.46
N SER A 88 -2.33 1.99 19.43
CA SER A 88 -3.35 2.32 20.44
C SER A 88 -4.66 2.83 19.84
N ASP A 89 -5.78 2.39 20.37
CA ASP A 89 -7.14 2.88 20.07
C ASP A 89 -7.71 3.77 21.19
N GLU A 90 -6.83 4.38 21.98
CA GLU A 90 -7.23 5.24 23.10
C GLU A 90 -8.03 6.47 22.61
N LYS A 91 -7.66 7.02 21.45
CA LYS A 91 -8.33 8.18 20.87
C LYS A 91 -9.56 7.81 20.03
N SER A 92 -10.69 8.48 20.35
CA SER A 92 -11.94 8.34 19.60
C SER A 92 -11.83 8.75 18.13
N GLU A 93 -11.01 9.77 17.84
CA GLU A 93 -10.76 10.31 16.50
C GLU A 93 -10.23 9.24 15.55
N LYS A 94 -9.38 8.33 16.04
CA LYS A 94 -8.89 7.20 15.26
C LYS A 94 -10.01 6.22 14.86
N LYS A 95 -10.95 5.96 15.78
CA LYS A 95 -12.11 5.10 15.51
C LYS A 95 -13.05 5.75 14.50
N ILE A 96 -13.32 7.06 14.69
CA ILE A 96 -14.13 7.86 13.77
C ILE A 96 -13.50 7.86 12.37
N ALA A 97 -12.19 8.10 12.27
CA ALA A 97 -11.48 8.09 10.98
C ALA A 97 -11.60 6.76 10.24
N ARG A 98 -11.59 5.62 10.95
CA ARG A 98 -11.84 4.30 10.35
C ARG A 98 -13.24 4.18 9.75
N GLU A 99 -14.26 4.64 10.46
CA GLU A 99 -15.64 4.61 9.94
C GLU A 99 -15.81 5.54 8.73
N MET A 100 -15.21 6.75 8.78
CA MET A 100 -15.19 7.67 7.64
C MET A 100 -14.48 7.05 6.43
N LEU A 101 -13.36 6.35 6.64
CA LEU A 101 -12.65 5.65 5.57
C LEU A 101 -13.51 4.54 4.96
N LYS A 102 -14.17 3.70 5.77
CA LYS A 102 -15.12 2.69 5.28
C LYS A 102 -16.23 3.31 4.44
N MET A 103 -16.80 4.43 4.90
CA MET A 103 -17.83 5.16 4.17
C MET A 103 -17.29 5.65 2.82
N THR A 104 -16.11 6.25 2.77
CA THR A 104 -15.48 6.76 1.56
C THR A 104 -15.21 5.63 0.56
N ILE A 105 -14.68 4.48 1.03
CA ILE A 105 -14.49 3.27 0.22
C ILE A 105 -15.83 2.82 -0.38
N LYS A 106 -16.87 2.73 0.44
CA LYS A 106 -18.22 2.31 0.02
C LYS A 106 -18.82 3.24 -1.05
N ILE A 107 -18.67 4.56 -0.88
CA ILE A 107 -19.16 5.54 -1.87
C ILE A 107 -18.44 5.36 -3.20
N ASN A 108 -17.11 5.32 -3.20
CA ASN A 108 -16.32 5.16 -4.42
C ASN A 108 -16.65 3.86 -5.14
N LYS A 109 -16.75 2.75 -4.40
CA LYS A 109 -17.07 1.42 -4.96
C LYS A 109 -18.49 1.36 -5.54
N LYS A 110 -19.48 1.81 -4.75
CA LYS A 110 -20.90 1.69 -5.13
C LYS A 110 -21.29 2.61 -6.28
N TYR A 111 -20.89 3.88 -6.21
CA TYR A 111 -21.41 4.93 -7.10
C TYR A 111 -20.45 5.23 -8.25
N PHE A 112 -19.13 5.13 -8.03
CA PHE A 112 -18.13 5.46 -9.05
C PHE A 112 -17.43 4.22 -9.64
N LYS A 113 -17.73 3.01 -9.14
CA LYS A 113 -17.11 1.74 -9.57
C LYS A 113 -15.57 1.71 -9.39
N ILE A 114 -15.07 2.50 -8.45
CA ILE A 114 -13.64 2.58 -8.10
C ILE A 114 -13.40 1.75 -6.84
N ASP A 115 -12.66 0.66 -6.97
CA ASP A 115 -12.27 -0.20 -5.84
C ASP A 115 -10.96 0.31 -5.23
N ILE A 116 -11.07 1.13 -4.18
CA ILE A 116 -9.92 1.71 -3.47
C ILE A 116 -9.29 0.67 -2.56
N ASP A 117 -10.07 -0.28 -2.04
CA ASP A 117 -9.61 -1.30 -1.09
C ASP A 117 -8.55 -2.21 -1.71
N LYS A 118 -8.70 -2.53 -3.01
CA LYS A 118 -7.74 -3.35 -3.77
C LYS A 118 -6.56 -2.56 -4.33
N ARG A 119 -6.64 -1.24 -4.38
CA ARG A 119 -5.64 -0.36 -4.99
C ARG A 119 -5.35 0.80 -4.07
N VAL A 120 -4.42 0.63 -3.15
CA VAL A 120 -3.98 1.68 -2.20
C VAL A 120 -3.62 3.01 -2.89
N LEU A 121 -3.26 2.96 -4.18
CA LEU A 121 -2.91 4.12 -5.02
C LEU A 121 -4.00 4.51 -6.00
N ALA A 122 -5.20 3.92 -5.94
CA ALA A 122 -6.30 4.33 -6.80
C ALA A 122 -6.65 5.80 -6.53
N LYS A 123 -6.93 6.57 -7.60
CA LYS A 123 -7.45 7.92 -7.47
C LYS A 123 -8.96 7.83 -7.20
N PRO A 124 -9.43 8.05 -5.97
CA PRO A 124 -10.85 8.03 -5.67
C PRO A 124 -11.56 9.23 -6.29
N ALA A 125 -12.85 9.08 -6.61
CA ALA A 125 -13.70 10.19 -7.02
C ALA A 125 -14.08 11.06 -5.81
N VAL A 126 -14.29 10.43 -4.65
CA VAL A 126 -14.59 11.10 -3.38
C VAL A 126 -13.44 10.90 -2.41
N TRP A 127 -12.86 12.00 -1.95
CA TRP A 127 -11.78 12.06 -0.97
C TRP A 127 -12.28 12.59 0.37
N CYS A 128 -11.50 12.42 1.44
CA CYS A 128 -11.82 13.05 2.73
C CYS A 128 -11.99 14.57 2.56
N LYS A 129 -11.10 15.21 1.79
CA LYS A 129 -11.16 16.65 1.51
C LYS A 129 -12.46 17.09 0.80
N THR A 130 -13.12 16.20 0.07
CA THR A 130 -14.39 16.52 -0.62
C THR A 130 -15.46 17.03 0.36
N CYS A 131 -15.53 16.43 1.56
CA CYS A 131 -16.46 16.84 2.60
C CYS A 131 -15.78 17.70 3.67
N HIS A 132 -14.55 17.36 4.05
CA HIS A 132 -13.86 18.00 5.17
C HIS A 132 -13.17 19.33 4.82
N ARG A 133 -12.82 19.56 3.54
CA ARG A 133 -12.20 20.81 3.05
C ARG A 133 -10.94 21.25 3.81
N GLY A 134 -10.21 20.31 4.41
CA GLY A 134 -9.00 20.58 5.17
C GLY A 134 -9.23 20.75 6.68
N PHE A 135 -10.41 20.41 7.20
CA PHE A 135 -10.73 20.45 8.63
C PHE A 135 -11.16 19.07 9.15
N PRO A 136 -10.85 18.71 10.41
CA PRO A 136 -11.21 17.42 10.97
C PRO A 136 -12.73 17.23 11.12
N VAL A 137 -13.48 18.31 11.24
CA VAL A 137 -14.94 18.33 11.26
C VAL A 137 -15.42 19.09 10.02
N PRO A 138 -16.34 18.51 9.20
CA PRO A 138 -16.89 19.22 8.07
C PRO A 138 -17.64 20.49 8.51
N HIS A 139 -17.31 21.62 7.91
CA HIS A 139 -18.13 22.82 8.08
C HIS A 139 -19.34 22.71 7.17
N ILE A 140 -20.51 22.46 7.76
CA ILE A 140 -21.82 22.52 7.09
C ILE A 140 -22.28 23.98 7.19
N GLN A 141 -22.12 24.72 6.08
CA GLN A 141 -22.76 26.03 5.92
C GLN A 141 -24.12 25.83 5.30
#